data_304abf03df95e2b575c003435e8b67ab
#
_entry.id   304abf03df95e2b575c003435e8b67ab
#
_cell.length_a   1.000
_cell.length_b   1.000
_cell.length_c   1.000
_cell.angle_alpha   90.00
_cell.angle_beta   90.00
_cell.angle_gamma   90.00
#
_symmetry.space_group_name_H-M   'P 1'
#
loop_
_entity.id
_entity.type
_entity.pdbx_description
1 polymer ?
#
loop_
_entity_poly.entity_id
_entity_poly.type
_entity_poly.pdbx_seq_one_letter_code
_entity_poly.pdbx_strand_id
1 'polypeptide(L)'
;GNIYLKTGFQQNLNLRFRRNNPKAFSYLNARLRGGITHNGLVYASWFDDNGVRYAVPVNSKSPAYTFSGSFTYRRPLNKKKTLTLSINPVAGYSSSSSYQAKTRLPGLDKENFDYGKTMDWFWGDADGSTFYSGESGFAQSMTNIWDYSLTVDLQYEIGNFSLMAGGCANNIISRYSLDSAANNDIWTFITYGELLWYNEKGWEVMTDYVFNFYRGLSKGFGAPEYIWNARLSKELKSFTVNLSLMDILNQRRSYLGQIRKTSAEYIEDSYHNVMGRCVLLGVSFNFGKMNAKNNSKVQSAIYQMAY
;
A
#
# COMPACT_ATOMS: atom_id res chain seq x y z
N GLY A 1 -18.65 18.65 15.91
CA GLY A 1 -17.23 18.77 15.52
C GLY A 1 -16.53 19.88 16.33
N ASN A 2 -15.21 19.92 16.31
CA ASN A 2 -14.44 20.96 16.99
C ASN A 2 -14.63 22.32 16.30
N ILE A 3 -15.28 23.25 16.97
CA ILE A 3 -15.58 24.61 16.45
C ILE A 3 -14.35 25.53 16.39
N TYR A 4 -13.26 25.18 17.04
CA TYR A 4 -12.00 25.94 17.07
C TYR A 4 -11.04 25.60 15.94
N LEU A 5 -11.43 24.69 15.05
CA LEU A 5 -10.60 24.33 13.91
C LEU A 5 -10.45 25.49 12.93
N LYS A 6 -9.21 25.80 12.59
CA LYS A 6 -8.85 26.78 11.56
C LYS A 6 -8.82 26.12 10.18
N THR A 7 -9.10 26.91 9.15
CA THR A 7 -9.01 26.45 7.76
C THR A 7 -7.60 26.01 7.43
N GLY A 8 -7.46 24.78 6.91
CA GLY A 8 -6.21 24.29 6.36
C GLY A 8 -5.98 24.80 4.94
N PHE A 9 -4.72 24.95 4.57
CA PHE A 9 -4.32 25.35 3.23
C PHE A 9 -3.38 24.31 2.64
N GLN A 10 -3.68 23.84 1.43
CA GLN A 10 -2.90 22.81 0.75
C GLN A 10 -2.40 23.32 -0.60
N GLN A 11 -1.10 23.14 -0.82
CA GLN A 11 -0.44 23.37 -2.10
C GLN A 11 -0.03 22.04 -2.70
N ASN A 12 -0.35 21.83 -3.98
CA ASN A 12 -0.01 20.61 -4.69
C ASN A 12 0.69 20.91 -6.00
N LEU A 13 1.79 20.21 -6.24
CA LEU A 13 2.49 20.17 -7.52
C LEU A 13 2.36 18.78 -8.13
N ASN A 14 2.03 18.69 -9.41
CA ASN A 14 1.99 17.42 -10.14
C ASN A 14 2.59 17.63 -11.54
N LEU A 15 3.77 17.07 -11.73
CA LEU A 15 4.45 17.08 -13.01
C LEU A 15 4.41 15.69 -13.62
N ARG A 16 4.07 15.59 -14.88
CA ARG A 16 4.04 14.33 -15.60
C ARG A 16 4.67 14.48 -16.96
N PHE A 17 5.61 13.59 -17.26
CA PHE A 17 6.19 13.44 -18.58
C PHE A 17 5.86 12.04 -19.12
N ARG A 18 5.36 11.97 -20.34
CA ARG A 18 5.05 10.71 -21.01
C ARG A 18 5.61 10.73 -22.43
N ARG A 19 6.30 9.67 -22.77
CA ARG A 19 6.77 9.43 -24.14
C ARG A 19 6.39 8.03 -24.57
N ASN A 20 5.68 7.92 -25.68
CA ASN A 20 5.36 6.66 -26.32
C ASN A 20 6.02 6.62 -27.70
N ASN A 21 6.73 5.54 -28.00
CA ASN A 21 7.31 5.32 -29.32
C ASN A 21 6.72 4.02 -29.91
N PRO A 22 5.66 4.12 -30.73
CA PRO A 22 5.00 2.96 -31.31
C PRO A 22 5.91 2.12 -32.20
N LYS A 23 6.87 2.75 -32.91
CA LYS A 23 7.82 2.03 -33.79
C LYS A 23 8.77 1.16 -32.99
N ALA A 24 9.26 1.66 -31.87
CA ALA A 24 10.16 0.93 -30.98
C ALA A 24 9.41 0.11 -29.90
N PHE A 25 8.08 0.21 -29.82
CA PHE A 25 7.26 -0.38 -28.77
C PHE A 25 7.75 -0.01 -27.36
N SER A 26 8.33 1.20 -27.22
CA SER A 26 8.84 1.66 -25.95
C SER A 26 7.93 2.73 -25.34
N TYR A 27 7.82 2.65 -24.03
CA TYR A 27 7.01 3.56 -23.21
C TYR A 27 7.87 4.10 -22.08
N LEU A 28 7.76 5.39 -21.84
CA LEU A 28 8.39 6.07 -20.71
C LEU A 28 7.35 6.99 -20.07
N ASN A 29 7.20 6.89 -18.77
CA ASN A 29 6.37 7.76 -17.96
C ASN A 29 7.15 8.16 -16.72
N ALA A 30 7.30 9.45 -16.50
CA ALA A 30 7.88 10.00 -15.29
C ALA A 30 6.84 10.89 -14.61
N ARG A 31 6.75 10.81 -13.30
CA ARG A 31 5.82 11.59 -12.51
C ARG A 31 6.48 12.08 -11.24
N LEU A 32 6.33 13.37 -10.96
CA LEU A 32 6.70 13.99 -9.68
C LEU A 32 5.46 14.60 -9.06
N ARG A 33 5.27 14.37 -7.80
CA ARG A 33 4.22 14.98 -6.99
C ARG A 33 4.84 15.60 -5.76
N GLY A 34 4.35 16.77 -5.39
CA GLY A 34 4.70 17.45 -4.15
C GLY A 34 3.46 18.03 -3.52
N GLY A 35 3.37 17.97 -2.21
CA GLY A 35 2.27 18.55 -1.44
C GLY A 35 2.80 19.16 -0.15
N ILE A 36 2.25 20.32 0.20
CA ILE A 36 2.48 20.99 1.48
C ILE A 36 1.12 21.35 2.06
N THR A 37 0.86 20.93 3.29
CA THR A 37 -0.40 21.24 3.98
C THR A 37 -0.10 22.05 5.22
N HIS A 38 -0.59 23.27 5.26
CA HIS A 38 -0.54 24.16 6.40
C HIS A 38 -1.84 24.08 7.22
N ASN A 39 -1.75 24.20 8.53
CA ASN A 39 -2.88 24.04 9.45
C ASN A 39 -3.68 22.76 9.21
N GLY A 40 -3.01 21.68 8.80
CA GLY A 40 -3.63 20.39 8.52
C GLY A 40 -4.35 19.86 9.74
N LEU A 41 -5.47 19.17 9.52
CA LEU A 41 -6.18 18.47 10.56
C LEU A 41 -5.37 17.26 11.02
N VAL A 42 -5.08 17.21 12.31
CA VAL A 42 -4.39 16.10 12.98
C VAL A 42 -5.11 15.75 14.27
N TYR A 43 -4.68 14.69 14.94
CA TYR A 43 -5.31 14.29 16.20
C TYR A 43 -4.35 14.52 17.37
N ALA A 44 -4.93 15.06 18.46
CA ALA A 44 -4.34 15.01 19.78
C ALA A 44 -4.97 13.84 20.54
N SER A 45 -4.13 12.94 21.04
CA SER A 45 -4.59 11.71 21.69
C SER A 45 -3.98 11.52 23.07
N TRP A 46 -4.72 10.82 23.94
CA TRP A 46 -4.28 10.43 25.28
C TRP A 46 -5.00 9.15 25.73
N PHE A 47 -4.52 8.59 26.83
CA PHE A 47 -5.18 7.49 27.53
C PHE A 47 -5.68 7.95 28.89
N ASP A 48 -6.83 7.45 29.32
CA ASP A 48 -7.30 7.62 30.70
C ASP A 48 -6.67 6.56 31.63
N ASP A 49 -7.04 6.62 32.90
CA ASP A 49 -6.55 5.69 33.92
C ASP A 49 -7.00 4.24 33.66
N ASN A 50 -8.09 4.05 32.93
CA ASN A 50 -8.61 2.75 32.54
C ASN A 50 -7.96 2.21 31.24
N GLY A 51 -7.06 2.99 30.62
CA GLY A 51 -6.40 2.63 29.36
C GLY A 51 -7.28 2.86 28.14
N VAL A 52 -8.38 3.60 28.26
CA VAL A 52 -9.22 3.97 27.11
C VAL A 52 -8.54 5.13 26.36
N ARG A 53 -8.39 4.97 25.05
CA ARG A 53 -7.80 5.99 24.18
C ARG A 53 -8.84 7.01 23.73
N TYR A 54 -8.52 8.25 23.94
CA TYR A 54 -9.28 9.40 23.43
C TYR A 54 -8.49 10.13 22.35
N ALA A 55 -9.19 10.72 21.39
CA ALA A 55 -8.57 11.51 20.34
C ALA A 55 -9.51 12.63 19.91
N VAL A 56 -8.97 13.84 19.77
CA VAL A 56 -9.71 14.99 19.26
C VAL A 56 -8.99 15.60 18.06
N PRO A 57 -9.73 16.09 17.07
CA PRO A 57 -9.15 16.77 15.93
C PRO A 57 -8.66 18.17 16.34
N VAL A 58 -7.42 18.50 15.93
CA VAL A 58 -6.77 19.80 16.14
C VAL A 58 -6.04 20.22 14.87
N ASN A 59 -5.70 21.50 14.75
CA ASN A 59 -4.81 21.93 13.65
C ASN A 59 -3.36 21.68 14.01
N SER A 60 -2.59 21.18 13.03
CA SER A 60 -1.15 21.08 13.18
C SER A 60 -0.49 22.45 13.08
N LYS A 61 0.41 22.76 13.99
CA LYS A 61 1.26 23.97 13.91
C LYS A 61 2.37 23.79 12.87
N SER A 62 2.87 22.57 12.72
CA SER A 62 3.89 22.26 11.72
C SER A 62 3.24 21.85 10.39
N PRO A 63 3.74 22.35 9.26
CA PRO A 63 3.24 21.90 7.97
C PRO A 63 3.55 20.40 7.75
N ALA A 64 2.63 19.72 7.08
CA ALA A 64 2.84 18.37 6.58
C ALA A 64 3.38 18.43 5.14
N TYR A 65 4.30 17.52 4.82
CA TYR A 65 4.94 17.42 3.51
C TYR A 65 4.69 16.07 2.90
N THR A 66 4.48 16.04 1.58
CA THR A 66 4.45 14.80 0.80
C THR A 66 5.18 15.03 -0.51
N PHE A 67 6.16 14.18 -0.81
CA PHE A 67 6.85 14.19 -2.08
C PHE A 67 6.91 12.77 -2.63
N SER A 68 6.66 12.60 -3.91
CA SER A 68 6.85 11.30 -4.55
C SER A 68 7.30 11.45 -5.99
N GLY A 69 8.21 10.55 -6.39
CA GLY A 69 8.66 10.39 -7.76
C GLY A 69 8.44 8.97 -8.23
N SER A 70 7.96 8.81 -9.44
CA SER A 70 7.88 7.50 -10.09
C SER A 70 8.35 7.59 -11.53
N PHE A 71 8.96 6.51 -11.98
CA PHE A 71 9.46 6.38 -13.33
C PHE A 71 9.10 5.00 -13.85
N THR A 72 8.47 4.92 -14.99
CA THR A 72 8.16 3.64 -15.64
C THR A 72 8.81 3.63 -17.02
N TYR A 73 9.63 2.63 -17.26
CA TYR A 73 10.23 2.40 -18.54
C TYR A 73 9.94 0.98 -19.01
N ARG A 74 9.39 0.86 -20.22
CA ARG A 74 9.11 -0.42 -20.86
C ARG A 74 9.69 -0.43 -22.25
N ARG A 75 10.41 -1.53 -22.60
CA ARG A 75 11.05 -1.68 -23.90
C ARG A 75 11.24 -3.14 -24.27
N PRO A 76 11.02 -3.54 -25.55
CA PRO A 76 11.51 -4.79 -26.10
C PRO A 76 13.03 -4.85 -26.09
N LEU A 77 13.60 -5.98 -25.68
CA LEU A 77 15.04 -6.21 -25.64
C LEU A 77 15.56 -6.85 -26.94
N ASN A 78 14.69 -7.43 -27.75
CA ASN A 78 15.05 -8.09 -29.00
C ASN A 78 14.34 -7.49 -30.22
N LYS A 79 14.88 -7.73 -31.40
CA LYS A 79 14.32 -7.24 -32.69
C LYS A 79 12.94 -7.83 -32.98
N LYS A 80 12.66 -9.06 -32.55
CA LYS A 80 11.36 -9.73 -32.72
C LYS A 80 10.28 -9.19 -31.76
N LYS A 81 10.67 -8.34 -30.80
CA LYS A 81 9.78 -7.74 -29.77
C LYS A 81 9.05 -8.78 -28.92
N THR A 82 9.61 -9.96 -28.80
CA THR A 82 9.05 -11.06 -28.01
C THR A 82 9.52 -11.02 -26.56
N LEU A 83 10.64 -10.37 -26.28
CA LEU A 83 11.16 -10.16 -24.92
C LEU A 83 11.07 -8.69 -24.54
N THR A 84 10.32 -8.37 -23.52
CA THR A 84 10.08 -7.00 -23.05
C THR A 84 10.57 -6.86 -21.61
N LEU A 85 11.32 -5.79 -21.35
CA LEU A 85 11.73 -5.36 -20.02
C LEU A 85 10.84 -4.20 -19.57
N SER A 86 10.40 -4.25 -18.32
CA SER A 86 9.74 -3.14 -17.62
C SER A 86 10.50 -2.84 -16.32
N ILE A 87 10.75 -1.56 -16.04
CA ILE A 87 11.40 -1.11 -14.81
C ILE A 87 10.57 0.03 -14.24
N ASN A 88 10.25 -0.07 -12.95
CA ASN A 88 9.41 0.91 -12.27
C ASN A 88 9.96 1.25 -10.89
N PRO A 89 10.94 2.17 -10.77
CA PRO A 89 11.33 2.75 -9.50
C PRO A 89 10.31 3.79 -9.01
N VAL A 90 10.07 3.79 -7.71
CA VAL A 90 9.29 4.79 -6.98
C VAL A 90 10.08 5.22 -5.76
N ALA A 91 10.02 6.50 -5.43
CA ALA A 91 10.56 7.04 -4.18
C ALA A 91 9.55 8.03 -3.61
N GLY A 92 9.30 7.93 -2.32
CA GLY A 92 8.37 8.77 -1.59
C GLY A 92 8.99 9.29 -0.29
N TYR A 93 8.51 10.44 0.13
CA TYR A 93 8.76 11.02 1.45
C TYR A 93 7.49 11.68 1.94
N SER A 94 7.13 11.41 3.19
CA SER A 94 6.07 12.14 3.87
C SER A 94 6.52 12.52 5.29
N SER A 95 6.08 13.71 5.70
CA SER A 95 6.27 14.21 7.05
C SER A 95 4.94 14.74 7.56
N SER A 96 4.53 14.28 8.71
CA SER A 96 3.30 14.69 9.37
C SER A 96 3.50 14.79 10.86
N SER A 97 2.63 15.54 11.53
CA SER A 97 2.65 15.67 12.99
C SER A 97 1.36 15.12 13.60
N SER A 98 1.47 14.69 14.84
CA SER A 98 0.36 14.40 15.75
C SER A 98 0.71 14.91 17.13
N TYR A 99 -0.25 14.95 18.02
CA TYR A 99 -0.03 15.37 19.40
C TYR A 99 -0.43 14.26 20.34
N GLN A 100 0.38 14.05 21.37
CA GLN A 100 0.22 12.97 22.32
C GLN A 100 0.41 13.48 23.75
N ALA A 101 -0.48 13.11 24.66
CA ALA A 101 -0.31 13.47 26.05
C ALA A 101 0.92 12.76 26.64
N LYS A 102 1.67 13.50 27.46
CA LYS A 102 2.84 12.99 28.18
C LYS A 102 2.43 12.13 29.38
N THR A 103 1.23 12.30 29.87
CA THR A 103 0.66 11.59 31.01
C THR A 103 -0.74 11.10 30.68
N ARG A 104 -1.28 10.24 31.52
CA ARG A 104 -2.70 9.88 31.47
C ARG A 104 -3.54 11.08 31.86
N LEU A 105 -4.65 11.27 31.17
CA LEU A 105 -5.59 12.37 31.39
C LEU A 105 -7.00 11.81 31.53
N PRO A 106 -7.92 12.52 32.20
CA PRO A 106 -9.31 12.09 32.35
C PRO A 106 -9.99 11.79 31.02
N GLY A 107 -10.87 10.82 31.00
CA GLY A 107 -11.69 10.50 29.82
C GLY A 107 -12.67 11.62 29.49
N LEU A 108 -13.16 11.63 28.25
CA LEU A 108 -14.20 12.56 27.82
C LEU A 108 -15.56 12.04 28.28
N ASP A 109 -16.31 12.88 28.99
CA ASP A 109 -17.70 12.63 29.27
C ASP A 109 -18.55 12.93 28.03
N LYS A 110 -19.24 11.92 27.49
CA LYS A 110 -20.06 12.06 26.30
C LYS A 110 -21.30 12.91 26.50
N GLU A 111 -21.82 12.96 27.74
CA GLU A 111 -23.05 13.68 28.07
C GLU A 111 -22.79 15.15 28.39
N ASN A 112 -21.61 15.45 28.94
CA ASN A 112 -21.20 16.79 29.34
C ASN A 112 -19.96 17.28 28.57
N PHE A 113 -19.80 16.85 27.35
CA PHE A 113 -18.65 17.23 26.56
C PHE A 113 -18.66 18.68 26.17
N ASP A 114 -17.82 19.48 26.82
CA ASP A 114 -17.59 20.88 26.51
C ASP A 114 -16.30 21.07 25.73
N TYR A 115 -16.44 21.38 24.43
CA TYR A 115 -15.30 21.64 23.56
C TYR A 115 -14.46 22.82 24.03
N GLY A 116 -15.07 23.88 24.61
CA GLY A 116 -14.36 25.04 25.12
C GLY A 116 -13.40 24.64 26.24
N LYS A 117 -13.91 24.02 27.29
CA LYS A 117 -13.09 23.52 28.40
C LYS A 117 -12.05 22.50 27.97
N THR A 118 -12.42 21.61 27.04
CA THR A 118 -11.49 20.63 26.50
C THR A 118 -10.37 21.30 25.73
N MET A 119 -10.67 22.33 24.94
CA MET A 119 -9.65 23.04 24.16
C MET A 119 -8.79 23.93 25.05
N ASP A 120 -9.35 24.61 26.08
CA ASP A 120 -8.56 25.34 27.10
C ASP A 120 -7.59 24.39 27.80
N TRP A 121 -8.03 23.18 28.09
CA TRP A 121 -7.22 22.15 28.69
C TRP A 121 -6.11 21.64 27.72
N PHE A 122 -6.42 21.53 26.42
CA PHE A 122 -5.47 21.15 25.38
C PHE A 122 -4.46 22.25 25.05
N TRP A 123 -4.95 23.48 24.91
CA TRP A 123 -4.14 24.59 24.45
C TRP A 123 -3.41 25.31 25.61
N GLY A 124 -3.85 25.11 26.84
CA GLY A 124 -3.31 25.71 28.05
C GLY A 124 -3.85 27.12 28.33
N ASP A 125 -3.98 27.95 27.32
CA ASP A 125 -4.53 29.28 27.33
C ASP A 125 -5.22 29.64 26.01
N ALA A 126 -5.90 30.76 25.96
CA ALA A 126 -6.72 31.17 24.82
C ALA A 126 -5.92 31.40 23.53
N ASP A 127 -4.62 31.66 23.61
CA ASP A 127 -3.74 31.83 22.44
C ASP A 127 -3.02 30.55 22.04
N GLY A 128 -3.13 29.49 22.83
CA GLY A 128 -2.51 28.21 22.57
C GLY A 128 -0.99 28.19 22.73
N SER A 129 -0.38 29.22 23.29
CA SER A 129 1.07 29.33 23.43
C SER A 129 1.64 28.24 24.34
N THR A 130 0.97 27.99 25.46
CA THR A 130 1.38 26.99 26.45
C THR A 130 1.35 25.58 25.93
N PHE A 131 0.34 25.25 25.10
CA PHE A 131 0.26 23.94 24.45
C PHE A 131 1.48 23.66 23.58
N TYR A 132 1.85 24.64 22.76
CA TYR A 132 2.99 24.49 21.84
C TYR A 132 4.35 24.64 22.51
N SER A 133 4.43 25.31 23.67
CA SER A 133 5.67 25.41 24.45
C SER A 133 6.03 24.11 25.17
N GLY A 134 5.11 23.14 25.19
CA GLY A 134 5.30 21.86 25.86
C GLY A 134 5.03 21.87 27.36
N GLU A 135 4.54 22.98 27.90
CA GLU A 135 4.07 23.10 29.28
C GLU A 135 2.68 22.48 29.45
N SER A 136 1.89 22.46 28.39
CA SER A 136 0.66 21.71 28.31
C SER A 136 0.90 20.21 28.36
N GLY A 137 0.28 19.39 28.95
CA GLY A 137 0.50 17.93 29.02
C GLY A 137 0.68 17.19 27.68
N PHE A 138 0.74 17.90 26.53
CA PHE A 138 0.88 17.31 25.19
C PHE A 138 2.26 17.57 24.57
N ALA A 139 2.75 16.62 23.81
CA ALA A 139 3.94 16.75 22.99
C ALA A 139 3.62 16.54 21.51
N GLN A 140 4.27 17.30 20.65
CA GLN A 140 4.18 17.09 19.21
C GLN A 140 5.08 15.93 18.80
N SER A 141 4.50 14.95 18.13
CA SER A 141 5.24 13.87 17.46
C SER A 141 5.33 14.15 15.97
N MET A 142 6.53 14.27 15.46
CA MET A 142 6.78 14.30 14.02
C MET A 142 7.04 12.87 13.53
N THR A 143 6.33 12.49 12.49
CA THR A 143 6.52 11.21 11.81
C THR A 143 7.06 11.47 10.42
N ASN A 144 8.25 10.96 10.13
CA ASN A 144 8.87 11.02 8.81
C ASN A 144 8.93 9.62 8.22
N ILE A 145 8.41 9.46 7.01
CA ILE A 145 8.38 8.19 6.30
C ILE A 145 9.04 8.37 4.95
N TRP A 146 10.03 7.53 4.67
CA TRP A 146 10.62 7.34 3.34
C TRP A 146 10.15 5.98 2.81
N ASP A 147 9.75 5.98 1.57
CA ASP A 147 9.27 4.80 0.89
C ASP A 147 10.02 4.67 -0.45
N TYR A 148 10.66 3.55 -0.67
CA TYR A 148 11.41 3.24 -1.88
C TYR A 148 10.94 1.92 -2.45
N SER A 149 10.67 1.89 -3.74
CA SER A 149 10.25 0.66 -4.43
C SER A 149 10.94 0.56 -5.77
N LEU A 150 11.39 -0.65 -6.11
CA LEU A 150 11.89 -0.99 -7.43
C LEU A 150 11.23 -2.27 -7.91
N THR A 151 10.46 -2.16 -8.99
CA THR A 151 9.88 -3.33 -9.67
C THR A 151 10.59 -3.53 -11.01
N VAL A 152 10.96 -4.76 -11.29
CA VAL A 152 11.56 -5.17 -12.56
C VAL A 152 10.82 -6.39 -13.09
N ASP A 153 10.32 -6.30 -14.34
CA ASP A 153 9.59 -7.37 -15.02
C ASP A 153 10.24 -7.71 -16.35
N LEU A 154 10.30 -9.00 -16.64
CA LEU A 154 10.62 -9.55 -17.93
C LEU A 154 9.41 -10.33 -18.45
N GLN A 155 8.94 -9.98 -19.64
CA GLN A 155 7.86 -10.66 -20.32
C GLN A 155 8.38 -11.25 -21.63
N TYR A 156 8.19 -12.55 -21.82
CA TYR A 156 8.56 -13.26 -23.03
C TYR A 156 7.32 -13.87 -23.68
N GLU A 157 7.10 -13.55 -24.95
CA GLU A 157 5.96 -14.03 -25.72
C GLU A 157 6.45 -14.75 -26.99
N ILE A 158 6.05 -15.98 -27.17
CA ILE A 158 6.34 -16.77 -28.38
C ILE A 158 5.18 -17.69 -28.73
N GLY A 159 4.61 -17.49 -29.92
CA GLY A 159 3.44 -18.27 -30.36
C GLY A 159 2.31 -18.20 -29.34
N ASN A 160 1.96 -19.35 -28.80
CA ASN A 160 0.87 -19.53 -27.85
C ASN A 160 1.33 -19.47 -26.37
N PHE A 161 2.59 -19.14 -26.12
CA PHE A 161 3.16 -19.04 -24.78
C PHE A 161 3.43 -17.59 -24.39
N SER A 162 3.08 -17.25 -23.16
CA SER A 162 3.50 -16.03 -22.48
C SER A 162 4.15 -16.40 -21.15
N LEU A 163 5.37 -15.95 -20.95
CA LEU A 163 6.10 -16.11 -19.69
C LEU A 163 6.37 -14.73 -19.13
N MET A 164 6.04 -14.51 -17.87
CA MET A 164 6.40 -13.32 -17.12
C MET A 164 7.20 -13.74 -15.89
N ALA A 165 8.29 -13.05 -15.62
CA ALA A 165 9.05 -13.18 -14.38
C ALA A 165 9.45 -11.80 -13.90
N GLY A 166 9.32 -11.55 -12.62
CA GLY A 166 9.61 -10.24 -12.07
C GLY A 166 9.92 -10.29 -10.59
N GLY A 167 10.22 -9.11 -10.08
CA GLY A 167 10.43 -8.91 -8.67
C GLY A 167 10.27 -7.46 -8.27
N CYS A 168 9.88 -7.28 -7.02
CA CYS A 168 9.75 -5.99 -6.36
C CYS A 168 10.56 -5.99 -5.06
N ALA A 169 11.36 -4.96 -4.87
CA ALA A 169 11.97 -4.66 -3.58
C ALA A 169 11.35 -3.34 -3.08
N ASN A 170 10.77 -3.38 -1.91
CA ASN A 170 10.18 -2.22 -1.25
C ASN A 170 10.85 -2.01 0.10
N ASN A 171 11.18 -0.76 0.44
CA ASN A 171 11.73 -0.37 1.72
C ASN A 171 10.92 0.80 2.29
N ILE A 172 10.42 0.64 3.51
CA ILE A 172 9.73 1.68 4.26
C ILE A 172 10.53 1.99 5.52
N ILE A 173 11.01 3.22 5.60
CA ILE A 173 11.76 3.75 6.75
C ILE A 173 10.87 4.74 7.48
N SER A 174 10.54 4.45 8.74
CA SER A 174 9.73 5.33 9.59
C SER A 174 10.55 5.85 10.76
N ARG A 175 10.47 7.15 11.02
CA ARG A 175 11.17 7.83 12.13
C ARG A 175 10.18 8.68 12.91
N TYR A 176 10.17 8.48 14.21
CA TYR A 176 9.26 9.14 15.14
C TYR A 176 10.06 10.01 16.10
N SER A 177 9.69 11.29 16.23
CA SER A 177 10.48 12.21 17.04
C SER A 177 10.32 12.01 18.56
N LEU A 178 9.16 11.52 19.02
CA LEU A 178 8.90 11.29 20.44
C LEU A 178 9.40 9.94 20.93
N ASP A 179 9.40 8.93 20.06
CA ASP A 179 9.80 7.58 20.45
C ASP A 179 10.71 6.96 19.39
N SER A 180 12.00 7.06 19.61
CA SER A 180 12.99 6.44 18.74
C SER A 180 12.93 4.90 18.74
N ALA A 181 12.36 4.28 19.79
CA ALA A 181 12.16 2.83 19.84
C ALA A 181 11.08 2.36 18.87
N ALA A 182 10.19 3.26 18.45
CA ALA A 182 9.21 3.01 17.40
C ALA A 182 9.78 3.07 15.98
N ASN A 183 10.98 3.59 15.81
CA ASN A 183 11.63 3.66 14.50
C ASN A 183 11.74 2.28 13.87
N ASN A 184 11.43 2.20 12.58
CA ASN A 184 11.56 0.94 11.85
C ASN A 184 12.14 1.15 10.45
N ASP A 185 12.65 0.05 9.91
CA ASP A 185 13.20 -0.07 8.57
C ASP A 185 12.76 -1.43 8.04
N ILE A 186 11.72 -1.44 7.24
CA ILE A 186 11.07 -2.67 6.78
C ILE A 186 11.36 -2.84 5.30
N TRP A 187 11.93 -3.99 4.95
CA TRP A 187 12.09 -4.44 3.58
C TRP A 187 11.09 -5.53 3.25
N THR A 188 10.46 -5.40 2.09
CA THR A 188 9.63 -6.42 1.48
C THR A 188 10.21 -6.77 0.12
N PHE A 189 10.53 -8.05 -0.08
CA PHE A 189 10.96 -8.57 -1.36
C PHE A 189 9.90 -9.54 -1.88
N ILE A 190 9.45 -9.28 -3.09
CA ILE A 190 8.46 -10.12 -3.76
C ILE A 190 9.10 -10.57 -5.07
N THR A 191 9.13 -11.87 -5.32
CA THR A 191 9.43 -12.40 -6.65
C THR A 191 8.24 -13.21 -7.15
N TYR A 192 7.98 -13.12 -8.43
CA TYR A 192 6.82 -13.76 -9.04
C TYR A 192 7.13 -14.23 -10.45
N GLY A 193 6.38 -15.23 -10.88
CA GLY A 193 6.40 -15.71 -12.23
C GLY A 193 5.05 -16.23 -12.66
N GLU A 194 4.76 -16.12 -13.94
CA GLU A 194 3.53 -16.59 -14.57
C GLU A 194 3.87 -17.25 -15.88
N LEU A 195 3.29 -18.41 -16.12
CA LEU A 195 3.30 -19.08 -17.41
C LEU A 195 1.86 -19.21 -17.88
N LEU A 196 1.59 -18.70 -19.07
CA LEU A 196 0.32 -18.83 -19.76
C LEU A 196 0.56 -19.56 -21.08
N TRP A 197 -0.22 -20.60 -21.32
CA TRP A 197 -0.31 -21.29 -22.62
C TRP A 197 -1.77 -21.38 -23.05
N TYR A 198 -2.01 -21.16 -24.33
CA TYR A 198 -3.35 -21.29 -24.92
C TYR A 198 -3.28 -21.89 -26.32
N ASN A 199 -4.39 -22.43 -26.81
CA ASN A 199 -4.47 -22.95 -28.18
C ASN A 199 -5.77 -22.54 -28.89
N GLU A 200 -5.80 -22.74 -30.19
CA GLU A 200 -6.96 -22.40 -31.04
C GLU A 200 -8.22 -23.23 -30.71
N LYS A 201 -8.06 -24.37 -30.04
CA LYS A 201 -9.17 -25.21 -29.58
C LYS A 201 -9.82 -24.69 -28.30
N GLY A 202 -9.40 -23.52 -27.78
CA GLY A 202 -9.94 -22.89 -26.57
C GLY A 202 -9.46 -23.50 -25.25
N TRP A 203 -8.35 -24.22 -25.24
CA TRP A 203 -7.67 -24.60 -24.01
C TRP A 203 -6.71 -23.51 -23.57
N GLU A 204 -6.70 -23.22 -22.27
CA GLU A 204 -5.77 -22.33 -21.61
C GLU A 204 -5.25 -22.99 -20.34
N VAL A 205 -3.94 -22.97 -20.17
CA VAL A 205 -3.26 -23.37 -18.93
C VAL A 205 -2.49 -22.17 -18.40
N MET A 206 -2.74 -21.81 -17.17
CA MET A 206 -2.03 -20.75 -16.46
C MET A 206 -1.46 -21.32 -15.17
N THR A 207 -0.24 -20.98 -14.86
CA THR A 207 0.34 -21.23 -13.54
C THR A 207 1.15 -20.03 -13.11
N ASP A 208 1.03 -19.67 -11.84
CA ASP A 208 1.76 -18.55 -11.24
C ASP A 208 2.32 -18.94 -9.89
N TYR A 209 3.43 -18.32 -9.56
CA TYR A 209 3.99 -18.39 -8.23
C TYR A 209 4.33 -16.99 -7.71
N VAL A 210 4.25 -16.81 -6.40
CA VAL A 210 4.70 -15.63 -5.68
C VAL A 210 5.52 -16.08 -4.47
N PHE A 211 6.68 -15.48 -4.30
CA PHE A 211 7.50 -15.63 -3.10
C PHE A 211 7.64 -14.30 -2.41
N ASN A 212 7.23 -14.23 -1.15
CA ASN A 212 7.33 -13.07 -0.28
C ASN A 212 8.39 -13.29 0.79
N PHE A 213 9.27 -12.33 0.94
CA PHE A 213 10.29 -12.31 1.98
C PHE A 213 10.32 -10.93 2.64
N TYR A 214 10.41 -10.92 3.97
CA TYR A 214 10.39 -9.70 4.76
C TYR A 214 11.64 -9.60 5.63
N ARG A 215 12.12 -8.37 5.85
CA ARG A 215 13.20 -8.07 6.77
C ARG A 215 12.86 -6.80 7.56
N GLY A 216 13.26 -6.75 8.84
CA GLY A 216 12.99 -5.60 9.71
C GLY A 216 11.67 -5.69 10.47
N LEU A 217 10.89 -6.75 10.30
CA LEU A 217 9.71 -7.02 11.11
C LEU A 217 10.11 -7.58 12.48
N SER A 218 9.22 -7.43 13.45
CA SER A 218 9.42 -7.98 14.80
C SER A 218 9.48 -9.53 14.77
N LYS A 219 10.13 -10.11 15.79
CA LYS A 219 10.28 -11.55 15.89
C LYS A 219 8.92 -12.26 15.89
N GLY A 220 8.77 -13.28 15.06
CA GLY A 220 7.52 -14.03 14.88
C GLY A 220 6.68 -13.56 13.68
N PHE A 221 7.07 -12.45 13.03
CA PHE A 221 6.39 -11.87 11.88
C PHE A 221 7.23 -12.03 10.61
N GLY A 222 6.58 -12.02 9.46
CA GLY A 222 7.28 -11.99 8.17
C GLY A 222 8.01 -13.28 7.82
N ALA A 223 7.49 -14.43 8.23
CA ALA A 223 8.00 -15.69 7.70
C ALA A 223 7.80 -15.74 6.19
N PRO A 224 8.80 -16.25 5.42
CA PRO A 224 8.69 -16.35 3.98
C PRO A 224 7.47 -17.17 3.55
N GLU A 225 6.83 -16.76 2.45
CA GLU A 225 5.67 -17.42 1.88
C GLU A 225 5.92 -17.78 0.43
N TYR A 226 5.61 -19.02 0.06
CA TYR A 226 5.66 -19.53 -1.32
C TYR A 226 4.24 -19.88 -1.73
N ILE A 227 3.62 -19.05 -2.55
CA ILE A 227 2.26 -19.26 -3.03
C ILE A 227 2.35 -19.72 -4.47
N TRP A 228 1.77 -20.87 -4.76
CA TRP A 228 1.71 -21.43 -6.10
C TRP A 228 0.28 -21.75 -6.48
N ASN A 229 -0.15 -21.24 -7.64
CA ASN A 229 -1.48 -21.45 -8.18
C ASN A 229 -1.40 -22.06 -9.59
N ALA A 230 -2.46 -22.76 -9.99
CA ALA A 230 -2.61 -23.26 -11.35
C ALA A 230 -4.07 -23.19 -11.77
N ARG A 231 -4.31 -22.93 -13.05
CA ARG A 231 -5.65 -22.88 -13.65
C ARG A 231 -5.65 -23.58 -15.00
N LEU A 232 -6.65 -24.43 -15.20
CA LEU A 232 -6.99 -25.01 -16.48
C LEU A 232 -8.34 -24.44 -16.91
N SER A 233 -8.40 -23.85 -18.10
CA SER A 233 -9.62 -23.31 -18.66
C SER A 233 -9.95 -23.93 -20.01
N LYS A 234 -11.23 -24.07 -20.29
CA LYS A 234 -11.76 -24.52 -21.58
C LYS A 234 -12.85 -23.59 -22.04
N GLU A 235 -12.57 -22.86 -23.11
CA GLU A 235 -13.58 -22.06 -23.81
C GLU A 235 -14.41 -22.94 -24.73
N LEU A 236 -15.72 -22.83 -24.64
CA LEU A 236 -16.74 -23.43 -25.49
C LEU A 236 -17.53 -22.29 -26.14
N LYS A 237 -18.38 -22.58 -27.12
CA LYS A 237 -19.06 -21.54 -27.93
C LYS A 237 -19.69 -20.38 -27.13
N SER A 238 -20.30 -20.68 -26.01
CA SER A 238 -21.06 -19.69 -25.21
C SER A 238 -20.64 -19.65 -23.74
N PHE A 239 -19.78 -20.51 -23.31
CA PHE A 239 -19.34 -20.55 -21.92
C PHE A 239 -17.89 -21.02 -21.79
N THR A 240 -17.28 -20.65 -20.69
CA THR A 240 -15.94 -21.06 -20.31
C THR A 240 -16.02 -21.82 -19.00
N VAL A 241 -15.42 -22.99 -18.96
CA VAL A 241 -15.24 -23.78 -17.73
C VAL A 241 -13.79 -23.63 -17.28
N ASN A 242 -13.58 -23.35 -16.01
CA ASN A 242 -12.23 -23.26 -15.44
C ASN A 242 -12.15 -24.06 -14.14
N LEU A 243 -11.03 -24.72 -13.97
CA LEU A 243 -10.62 -25.42 -12.76
C LEU A 243 -9.37 -24.71 -12.22
N SER A 244 -9.45 -24.15 -11.01
CA SER A 244 -8.35 -23.44 -10.38
C SER A 244 -7.91 -24.17 -9.12
N LEU A 245 -6.60 -24.36 -8.98
CA LEU A 245 -5.93 -24.85 -7.78
C LEU A 245 -5.23 -23.64 -7.15
N MET A 246 -5.67 -23.25 -5.95
CA MET A 246 -5.09 -22.11 -5.25
C MET A 246 -4.24 -22.58 -4.08
N ASP A 247 -3.12 -21.91 -3.88
CA ASP A 247 -2.15 -22.19 -2.82
C ASP A 247 -1.81 -23.68 -2.71
N ILE A 248 -1.32 -24.26 -3.82
CA ILE A 248 -1.00 -25.70 -3.95
C ILE A 248 -0.09 -26.17 -2.83
N LEU A 249 0.86 -25.34 -2.39
CA LEU A 249 1.79 -25.62 -1.31
C LEU A 249 1.19 -25.45 0.08
N ASN A 250 -0.03 -24.86 0.19
CA ASN A 250 -0.71 -24.54 1.43
C ASN A 250 0.16 -23.74 2.40
N GLN A 251 0.79 -22.69 1.88
CA GLN A 251 1.71 -21.85 2.66
C GLN A 251 1.17 -20.46 2.94
N ARG A 252 0.03 -20.10 2.37
CA ARG A 252 -0.61 -18.83 2.65
C ARG A 252 -0.99 -18.77 4.14
N ARG A 253 -0.56 -17.71 4.80
CA ARG A 253 -0.76 -17.55 6.23
C ARG A 253 -1.90 -16.59 6.51
N SER A 254 -2.73 -16.90 7.49
CA SER A 254 -3.81 -16.04 7.98
C SER A 254 -3.30 -14.77 8.67
N TYR A 255 -1.98 -14.61 8.73
CA TYR A 255 -1.34 -13.59 9.50
C TYR A 255 -0.46 -12.69 8.62
N LEU A 256 -0.97 -11.54 8.31
CA LEU A 256 -0.23 -10.41 7.75
C LEU A 256 0.09 -9.45 8.90
N GLY A 257 1.02 -9.86 9.75
CA GLY A 257 1.49 -9.02 10.85
C GLY A 257 2.35 -7.89 10.33
N GLN A 258 1.75 -6.82 9.87
CA GLN A 258 2.41 -5.53 9.90
C GLN A 258 2.20 -4.95 11.28
N ILE A 259 3.23 -5.04 12.14
CA ILE A 259 3.25 -4.20 13.34
C ILE A 259 3.46 -2.79 12.83
N ARG A 260 2.37 -2.07 12.66
CA ARG A 260 2.41 -0.62 12.51
C ARG A 260 2.36 -0.07 13.91
N LYS A 261 3.48 0.43 14.40
CA LYS A 261 3.44 1.38 15.49
C LYS A 261 2.86 2.67 14.92
N THR A 262 1.56 2.86 15.07
CA THR A 262 0.87 4.07 14.64
C THR A 262 1.07 5.22 15.61
N SER A 263 1.51 4.91 16.83
CA SER A 263 1.97 5.87 17.83
C SER A 263 2.98 5.19 18.74
N ALA A 264 3.75 5.97 19.51
CA ALA A 264 4.69 5.47 20.51
C ALA A 264 4.04 4.62 21.62
N GLU A 265 2.73 4.57 21.71
CA GLU A 265 2.01 4.03 22.88
C GLU A 265 1.33 2.69 22.65
N TYR A 266 1.14 2.23 21.42
CA TYR A 266 0.54 0.92 21.19
C TYR A 266 1.10 0.20 19.96
N ILE A 267 1.09 -1.12 20.04
CA ILE A 267 1.41 -2.03 18.96
C ILE A 267 0.11 -2.67 18.53
N GLU A 268 -0.19 -2.64 17.24
CA GLU A 268 -1.37 -3.28 16.67
C GLU A 268 -0.95 -4.52 15.89
N ASP A 269 -1.52 -5.66 16.28
CA ASP A 269 -1.37 -6.92 15.55
C ASP A 269 -2.68 -7.21 14.80
N SER A 270 -2.58 -7.33 13.49
CA SER A 270 -3.75 -7.65 12.65
C SER A 270 -3.72 -9.10 12.21
N TYR A 271 -4.80 -9.81 12.48
CA TYR A 271 -5.03 -11.18 12.04
C TYR A 271 -6.10 -11.21 10.96
N HIS A 272 -5.77 -11.72 9.78
CA HIS A 272 -6.72 -11.93 8.71
C HIS A 272 -6.87 -13.42 8.42
N ASN A 273 -8.08 -13.94 8.49
CA ASN A 273 -8.35 -15.28 8.00
C ASN A 273 -8.24 -15.29 6.48
N VAL A 274 -7.29 -16.05 5.96
CA VAL A 274 -7.12 -16.26 4.52
C VAL A 274 -7.58 -17.66 4.14
N MET A 275 -8.12 -17.78 2.95
CA MET A 275 -8.43 -19.08 2.37
C MET A 275 -7.09 -19.77 2.04
N GLY A 276 -6.85 -20.92 2.66
CA GLY A 276 -5.72 -21.78 2.33
C GLY A 276 -5.92 -22.52 1.01
N ARG A 277 -5.26 -23.68 0.88
CA ARG A 277 -5.39 -24.50 -0.33
C ARG A 277 -6.85 -24.82 -0.66
N CYS A 278 -7.24 -24.50 -1.88
CA CYS A 278 -8.58 -24.83 -2.35
C CYS A 278 -8.60 -25.15 -3.84
N VAL A 279 -9.66 -25.84 -4.24
CA VAL A 279 -9.99 -26.15 -5.63
C VAL A 279 -11.29 -25.41 -5.95
N LEU A 280 -11.29 -24.63 -7.02
CA LEU A 280 -12.43 -23.86 -7.46
C LEU A 280 -12.82 -24.31 -8.87
N LEU A 281 -14.08 -24.64 -9.06
CA LEU A 281 -14.70 -24.86 -10.37
C LEU A 281 -15.54 -23.63 -10.72
N GLY A 282 -15.22 -23.00 -11.83
CA GLY A 282 -15.93 -21.82 -12.34
C GLY A 282 -16.58 -22.11 -13.69
N VAL A 283 -17.77 -21.58 -13.90
CA VAL A 283 -18.44 -21.58 -15.19
C VAL A 283 -18.88 -20.16 -15.50
N SER A 284 -18.37 -19.59 -16.60
CA SER A 284 -18.75 -18.27 -17.08
C SER A 284 -19.57 -18.40 -18.35
N PHE A 285 -20.68 -17.70 -18.44
CA PHE A 285 -21.53 -17.69 -19.61
C PHE A 285 -21.52 -16.32 -20.27
N ASN A 286 -21.19 -16.26 -21.56
CA ASN A 286 -21.13 -15.03 -22.33
C ASN A 286 -22.44 -14.79 -23.08
N PHE A 287 -23.24 -13.83 -22.62
CA PHE A 287 -24.44 -13.36 -23.30
C PHE A 287 -24.04 -12.22 -24.23
N GLY A 288 -24.03 -12.45 -25.52
CA GLY A 288 -23.86 -11.40 -26.52
C GLY A 288 -22.90 -11.76 -27.65
N LYS A 289 -23.25 -11.32 -28.85
CA LYS A 289 -22.39 -11.37 -30.04
C LYS A 289 -21.43 -10.16 -30.02
N MET A 290 -20.55 -10.05 -29.05
CA MET A 290 -19.40 -9.17 -29.24
C MET A 290 -18.38 -9.95 -30.06
N ASN A 291 -18.35 -9.67 -31.36
CA ASN A 291 -17.21 -9.99 -32.23
C ASN A 291 -16.02 -9.09 -31.87
N ALA A 292 -15.62 -9.10 -30.64
CA ALA A 292 -14.33 -8.59 -30.26
C ALA A 292 -13.36 -9.77 -30.35
N LYS A 293 -12.62 -9.86 -31.44
CA LYS A 293 -11.29 -10.45 -31.44
C LYS A 293 -10.41 -9.60 -30.51
N ASN A 294 -10.83 -9.43 -29.29
CA ASN A 294 -9.99 -8.91 -28.23
C ASN A 294 -9.17 -10.09 -27.73
N ASN A 295 -7.99 -10.23 -28.32
CA ASN A 295 -6.84 -10.71 -27.60
C ASN A 295 -6.56 -9.75 -26.44
N SER A 296 -7.49 -9.55 -25.51
CA SER A 296 -7.22 -9.05 -24.19
C SER A 296 -6.44 -10.15 -23.49
N LYS A 297 -5.14 -10.16 -23.78
CA LYS A 297 -4.17 -10.88 -22.98
C LYS A 297 -4.48 -10.53 -21.54
N VAL A 298 -4.80 -11.53 -20.77
CA VAL A 298 -5.16 -11.47 -19.37
C VAL A 298 -4.16 -10.54 -18.68
N GLN A 299 -4.64 -9.42 -18.19
CA GLN A 299 -3.89 -8.65 -17.20
C GLN A 299 -3.75 -9.58 -16.01
N SER A 300 -2.49 -9.92 -15.68
CA SER A 300 -2.20 -10.92 -14.67
C SER A 300 -2.95 -10.64 -13.38
N ALA A 301 -3.61 -11.66 -12.87
CA ALA A 301 -4.30 -11.61 -11.57
C ALA A 301 -3.34 -11.30 -10.40
N ILE A 302 -2.04 -11.39 -10.61
CA ILE A 302 -1.00 -11.12 -9.63
C ILE A 302 -1.08 -9.67 -9.10
N TYR A 303 -1.40 -8.69 -9.97
CA TYR A 303 -1.57 -7.29 -9.54
C TYR A 303 -2.78 -7.04 -8.62
N GLN A 304 -3.77 -7.92 -8.62
CA GLN A 304 -4.94 -7.78 -7.74
C GLN A 304 -4.77 -8.46 -6.38
N MET A 305 -3.76 -9.29 -6.20
CA MET A 305 -3.51 -10.02 -4.95
C MET A 305 -2.35 -9.43 -4.12
N ALA A 306 -1.64 -8.43 -4.64
CA ALA A 306 -0.48 -7.82 -3.97
C ALA A 306 -0.81 -6.55 -3.18
N TYR A 307 -2.10 -6.16 -3.06
CA TYR A 307 -2.57 -5.01 -2.27
C TYR A 307 -3.62 -5.41 -1.24
#